data_2fb6d75023c53726de2bb63a85836d3d
#
_entry.id   2fb6d75023c53726de2bb63a85836d3d
#
_cell.length_a   1.000
_cell.length_b   1.000
_cell.length_c   1.000
_cell.angle_alpha   90.00
_cell.angle_beta   90.00
_cell.angle_gamma   90.00
#
_symmetry.space_group_name_H-M   'P 1'
#
loop_
_entity.id
_entity.type
_entity.pdbx_description
1 polymer ?
#
loop_
_entity_poly.entity_id
_entity_poly.type
_entity_poly.pdbx_seq_one_letter_code
_entity_poly.pdbx_strand_id
1 'polypeptide(L)'
;MKINTCYTQAKRRNIMKNNLRKKLLTGVLSLTLAFSMTACGSNGAADGQTTGNTAAAGESQTAGESQTAQDTADDGIHIRNIAVSELTSVDPNYAYTGNSTVVILNTYEGLMKYGEDGSLQGGMAESYDVSDDGTVYTFHIRDNAYWSNGEKVTAYDFLYSWQRLANPANGCAYAYVLMSAGVKNAYNVLYSGDPSYTVDDLGVSAPDENTFVVELDAPVPYFLSMTTGSFLMPVNQAFAEASGELFGTDVEHSIFNGPFNVTEWEAGGANATLTKSSTYYDAEHVTCDSVTYTFIADSQQQVLAWEKGEYDTIQLSGDFIAKYADDPALTSLGYAGMYYITFNFTNQDLQNKNLRLAISTAINKSAIAQSILADGSTAADYIIPKDFAPDAQGVTFREKAGDVTYNSYDLTKAAEYFEQAKQELGKDNIELTLLYSEEGSNATVAADIQYELQTNLPGLTVNLQATTSAQRTTEMGAGNFDIALDRWFADYKDASTFLNLWTSTSTINYGKWENAEYDDLYTKTVGANAMDQEARTQAMIDMEKVLLEDAAVCPLYQPASVYLLNTDYNFRLLSGGLIQNQYTTRK
;
A
#
# COMPACT_ATOMS: atom_id res chain seq x y z
N MET A 1 9.54 28.27 3.11
CA MET A 1 9.38 28.78 4.50
C MET A 1 7.94 29.12 4.89
N LYS A 2 6.95 29.11 3.98
CA LYS A 2 5.52 29.38 4.29
C LYS A 2 4.65 28.14 4.46
N ILE A 3 5.09 26.95 4.03
CA ILE A 3 4.30 25.70 4.06
C ILE A 3 4.21 25.09 5.47
N ASN A 4 5.26 25.23 6.28
CA ASN A 4 5.25 24.73 7.67
C ASN A 4 4.31 25.49 8.62
N THR A 5 3.91 26.70 8.28
CA THR A 5 3.04 27.52 9.16
C THR A 5 1.57 27.15 9.02
N CYS A 6 1.12 26.72 7.83
CA CYS A 6 -0.28 26.31 7.60
C CYS A 6 -0.59 24.92 8.16
N TYR A 7 0.34 23.97 8.00
CA TYR A 7 0.15 22.61 8.57
C TYR A 7 0.11 22.63 10.10
N THR A 8 0.93 23.48 10.71
CA THR A 8 0.94 23.67 12.18
C THR A 8 -0.31 24.39 12.70
N GLN A 9 -0.90 25.31 11.93
CA GLN A 9 -2.13 26.01 12.34
C GLN A 9 -3.38 25.13 12.19
N ALA A 10 -3.49 24.35 11.13
CA ALA A 10 -4.59 23.38 10.96
C ALA A 10 -4.54 22.28 12.03
N LYS A 11 -3.35 21.76 12.33
CA LYS A 11 -3.14 20.75 13.40
C LYS A 11 -3.45 21.33 14.79
N ARG A 12 -3.10 22.58 15.07
CA ARG A 12 -3.46 23.26 16.34
C ARG A 12 -4.97 23.48 16.47
N ARG A 13 -5.69 23.81 15.40
CA ARG A 13 -7.15 23.95 15.44
C ARG A 13 -7.87 22.61 15.67
N ASN A 14 -7.40 21.52 15.06
CA ASN A 14 -7.97 20.19 15.29
C ASN A 14 -7.63 19.62 16.67
N ILE A 15 -6.43 19.85 17.19
CA ILE A 15 -6.05 19.46 18.56
C ILE A 15 -6.88 20.24 19.58
N MET A 16 -7.16 21.54 19.36
CA MET A 16 -8.04 22.31 20.26
C MET A 16 -9.50 21.83 20.20
N LYS A 17 -10.03 21.50 19.02
CA LYS A 17 -11.40 20.94 18.90
C LYS A 17 -11.52 19.55 19.56
N ASN A 18 -10.54 18.69 19.41
CA ASN A 18 -10.51 17.37 20.05
C ASN A 18 -10.30 17.45 21.56
N ASN A 19 -9.51 18.38 22.05
CA ASN A 19 -9.35 18.61 23.49
C ASN A 19 -10.61 19.23 24.13
N LEU A 20 -11.36 20.03 23.39
CA LEU A 20 -12.65 20.55 23.85
C LEU A 20 -13.71 19.44 23.90
N ARG A 21 -13.76 18.55 22.91
CA ARG A 21 -14.65 17.37 22.91
C ARG A 21 -14.27 16.35 23.99
N LYS A 22 -12.99 16.10 24.25
CA LYS A 22 -12.54 15.23 25.34
C LYS A 22 -12.86 15.81 26.71
N LYS A 23 -12.77 17.12 26.90
CA LYS A 23 -13.16 17.78 28.17
C LYS A 23 -14.68 17.79 28.40
N LEU A 24 -15.49 17.80 27.35
CA LEU A 24 -16.96 17.64 27.45
C LEU A 24 -17.38 16.19 27.75
N LEU A 25 -16.70 15.19 27.23
CA LEU A 25 -16.98 13.78 27.54
C LEU A 25 -16.52 13.38 28.95
N THR A 26 -15.41 13.94 29.46
CA THR A 26 -14.94 13.66 30.82
C THR A 26 -15.80 14.34 31.89
N GLY A 27 -16.52 15.41 31.56
CA GLY A 27 -17.43 16.09 32.47
C GLY A 27 -18.77 15.39 32.69
N VAL A 28 -19.17 14.49 31.79
CA VAL A 28 -20.44 13.73 31.87
C VAL A 28 -20.26 12.36 32.54
N LEU A 29 -19.03 11.81 32.57
CA LEU A 29 -18.75 10.49 33.18
C LEU A 29 -18.42 10.56 34.69
N SER A 30 -18.26 11.74 35.27
CA SER A 30 -17.89 11.89 36.67
C SER A 30 -19.10 12.14 37.61
N LEU A 31 -20.35 12.07 37.13
CA LEU A 31 -21.54 12.32 37.95
C LEU A 31 -22.44 11.09 38.19
N THR A 32 -22.03 9.87 37.78
CA THR A 32 -22.84 8.64 37.92
C THR A 32 -22.18 7.52 38.74
N LEU A 33 -21.12 7.78 39.53
CA LEU A 33 -20.45 6.77 40.37
C LEU A 33 -20.39 7.14 41.87
N ALA A 34 -21.45 7.67 42.40
CA ALA A 34 -21.55 7.91 43.84
C ALA A 34 -22.95 7.55 44.35
N PHE A 35 -23.33 6.27 44.32
CA PHE A 35 -24.37 5.69 45.18
C PHE A 35 -24.41 4.17 44.95
N SER A 36 -23.67 3.42 45.77
CA SER A 36 -24.06 2.14 46.36
C SER A 36 -22.82 1.39 46.90
N MET A 37 -22.47 1.74 48.14
CA MET A 37 -21.76 0.85 49.05
C MET A 37 -22.40 1.03 50.42
N THR A 38 -23.25 0.07 50.79
CA THR A 38 -23.47 -0.30 52.20
C THR A 38 -24.18 -1.65 52.29
N ALA A 39 -23.57 -2.51 53.03
CA ALA A 39 -24.06 -3.58 53.88
C ALA A 39 -23.44 -4.94 53.56
N CYS A 40 -22.42 -5.24 54.24
CA CYS A 40 -22.12 -6.18 55.32
C CYS A 40 -23.00 -7.43 55.44
N GLY A 41 -22.32 -8.60 55.50
CA GLY A 41 -22.61 -9.49 56.62
C GLY A 41 -22.62 -10.98 56.29
N SER A 42 -21.52 -11.63 56.57
CA SER A 42 -21.30 -12.86 57.34
C SER A 42 -22.03 -14.19 57.01
N ASN A 43 -21.17 -15.20 56.78
CA ASN A 43 -21.13 -16.55 57.37
C ASN A 43 -22.31 -17.51 57.21
N GLY A 44 -21.96 -18.74 56.81
CA GLY A 44 -22.57 -19.93 57.33
C GLY A 44 -22.53 -21.14 56.37
N ALA A 45 -21.79 -22.10 56.78
CA ALA A 45 -21.57 -23.40 56.15
C ALA A 45 -22.77 -24.35 56.25
N ALA A 46 -22.69 -25.39 55.46
CA ALA A 46 -23.09 -26.79 55.71
C ALA A 46 -24.34 -27.34 55.05
N ASP A 47 -24.04 -28.44 54.34
CA ASP A 47 -24.69 -29.75 54.29
C ASP A 47 -26.15 -29.94 53.86
N GLY A 48 -26.25 -30.94 53.02
CA GLY A 48 -27.30 -31.96 53.18
C GLY A 48 -28.18 -32.26 51.98
N GLN A 49 -27.75 -33.23 51.20
CA GLN A 49 -28.45 -34.46 50.76
C GLN A 49 -29.95 -34.44 50.35
N THR A 50 -30.10 -35.03 49.17
CA THR A 50 -30.91 -36.22 48.78
C THR A 50 -32.35 -36.06 48.29
N THR A 51 -32.52 -36.85 47.24
CA THR A 51 -33.75 -37.58 46.77
C THR A 51 -34.78 -36.75 46.03
N GLY A 52 -35.28 -37.12 44.89
CA GLY A 52 -35.43 -38.39 44.23
C GLY A 52 -36.72 -38.37 43.43
N ASN A 53 -36.69 -39.09 42.28
CA ASN A 53 -37.81 -39.72 41.61
C ASN A 53 -38.91 -38.87 40.94
N THR A 54 -39.26 -39.16 39.76
CA THR A 54 -39.72 -40.22 38.90
C THR A 54 -40.62 -39.68 37.79
N ALA A 55 -40.32 -40.09 36.59
CA ALA A 55 -41.18 -40.69 35.56
C ALA A 55 -42.44 -39.97 35.04
N ALA A 56 -42.56 -39.78 33.75
CA ALA A 56 -43.23 -40.68 32.82
C ALA A 56 -43.37 -40.08 31.42
N ALA A 57 -42.90 -40.78 30.47
CA ALA A 57 -43.36 -41.20 29.15
C ALA A 57 -44.53 -40.46 28.46
N GLY A 58 -44.31 -40.19 27.17
CA GLY A 58 -45.32 -39.86 26.18
C GLY A 58 -44.71 -39.81 24.79
N GLU A 59 -44.76 -40.94 24.11
CA GLU A 59 -44.44 -41.09 22.68
C GLU A 59 -45.40 -40.28 21.81
N SER A 60 -44.88 -39.65 20.74
CA SER A 60 -45.57 -39.64 19.45
C SER A 60 -44.60 -39.40 18.33
N GLN A 61 -44.42 -40.42 17.53
CA GLN A 61 -43.77 -40.40 16.23
C GLN A 61 -44.64 -39.63 15.24
N THR A 62 -44.01 -38.72 14.47
CA THR A 62 -44.41 -38.51 13.08
C THR A 62 -43.13 -38.35 12.25
N ALA A 63 -42.93 -39.36 11.40
CA ALA A 63 -41.96 -39.32 10.34
C ALA A 63 -42.32 -38.20 9.36
N GLY A 64 -41.46 -37.20 9.25
CA GLY A 64 -41.44 -36.25 8.15
C GLY A 64 -40.38 -36.71 7.16
N GLU A 65 -40.83 -37.01 5.96
CA GLU A 65 -40.00 -37.37 4.82
C GLU A 65 -38.87 -36.33 4.63
N SER A 66 -37.66 -36.83 4.70
CA SER A 66 -36.47 -36.13 4.20
C SER A 66 -36.62 -36.03 2.69
N GLN A 67 -37.04 -34.87 2.20
CA GLN A 67 -36.79 -34.49 0.82
C GLN A 67 -35.28 -34.33 0.70
N THR A 68 -34.65 -35.30 0.08
CA THR A 68 -33.34 -35.12 -0.55
C THR A 68 -33.52 -34.05 -1.61
N ALA A 69 -33.17 -32.81 -1.26
CA ALA A 69 -32.83 -31.82 -2.25
C ALA A 69 -31.70 -32.45 -3.09
N GLN A 70 -31.96 -32.66 -4.35
CA GLN A 70 -30.94 -32.94 -5.34
C GLN A 70 -30.08 -31.70 -5.35
N ASP A 71 -28.92 -31.76 -4.67
CA ASP A 71 -27.79 -30.85 -4.90
C ASP A 71 -27.44 -30.99 -6.39
N THR A 72 -27.96 -30.08 -7.20
CA THR A 72 -27.32 -29.78 -8.47
C THR A 72 -25.97 -29.18 -8.05
N ALA A 73 -24.91 -29.96 -8.25
CA ALA A 73 -23.54 -29.49 -7.98
C ALA A 73 -23.41 -28.13 -8.66
N ASP A 74 -23.22 -27.09 -7.86
CA ASP A 74 -22.84 -25.78 -8.34
C ASP A 74 -21.39 -25.93 -8.84
N ASP A 75 -21.21 -25.97 -10.16
CA ASP A 75 -19.90 -26.08 -10.80
C ASP A 75 -19.14 -24.74 -10.79
N GLY A 76 -19.66 -23.71 -10.12
CA GLY A 76 -19.07 -22.38 -10.02
C GLY A 76 -17.73 -22.35 -9.29
N ILE A 77 -16.98 -21.26 -9.50
CA ILE A 77 -15.73 -20.97 -8.78
C ILE A 77 -16.05 -20.03 -7.63
N HIS A 78 -15.89 -20.52 -6.40
CA HIS A 78 -16.11 -19.79 -5.17
C HIS A 78 -14.81 -19.77 -4.36
N ILE A 79 -14.21 -18.60 -4.22
CA ILE A 79 -12.91 -18.41 -3.55
C ILE A 79 -13.12 -17.90 -2.13
N ARG A 80 -12.47 -18.55 -1.16
CA ARG A 80 -12.52 -18.21 0.27
C ARG A 80 -11.15 -17.68 0.69
N ASN A 81 -11.06 -16.38 0.90
CA ASN A 81 -9.82 -15.70 1.26
C ASN A 81 -9.83 -15.31 2.73
N ILE A 82 -8.67 -15.37 3.39
CA ILE A 82 -8.47 -14.69 4.67
C ILE A 82 -7.90 -13.31 4.43
N ALA A 83 -8.46 -12.32 5.12
CA ALA A 83 -7.94 -10.97 5.21
C ALA A 83 -7.52 -10.66 6.66
N VAL A 84 -6.45 -9.88 6.84
CA VAL A 84 -5.82 -9.63 8.14
C VAL A 84 -6.47 -8.50 8.94
N SER A 85 -7.32 -7.69 8.32
CA SER A 85 -8.05 -6.59 8.97
C SER A 85 -9.45 -6.44 8.38
N GLU A 86 -10.32 -5.78 9.12
CA GLU A 86 -11.70 -5.51 8.72
C GLU A 86 -11.78 -4.62 7.48
N LEU A 87 -12.85 -4.80 6.70
CA LEU A 87 -13.24 -3.86 5.65
C LEU A 87 -13.91 -2.65 6.32
N THR A 88 -13.37 -1.47 6.10
CA THR A 88 -13.87 -0.24 6.74
C THR A 88 -14.70 0.63 5.82
N SER A 89 -14.41 0.60 4.52
CA SER A 89 -15.12 1.38 3.50
C SER A 89 -14.78 0.84 2.12
N VAL A 90 -15.71 1.00 1.18
CA VAL A 90 -15.51 0.81 -0.27
C VAL A 90 -15.70 2.11 -1.05
N ASP A 91 -15.69 3.27 -0.39
CA ASP A 91 -15.65 4.57 -1.05
C ASP A 91 -14.26 4.81 -1.67
N PRO A 92 -14.12 4.89 -3.01
CA PRO A 92 -12.82 4.98 -3.66
C PRO A 92 -11.99 6.20 -3.23
N ASN A 93 -12.63 7.32 -2.93
CA ASN A 93 -11.92 8.55 -2.57
C ASN A 93 -11.44 8.58 -1.10
N TYR A 94 -12.06 7.80 -0.20
CA TYR A 94 -11.77 7.83 1.23
C TYR A 94 -11.12 6.57 1.78
N ALA A 95 -11.35 5.42 1.14
CA ALA A 95 -10.84 4.15 1.62
C ALA A 95 -9.33 4.03 1.34
N TYR A 96 -8.53 3.89 2.39
CA TYR A 96 -7.05 3.86 2.30
C TYR A 96 -6.40 2.64 2.98
N THR A 97 -7.20 1.73 3.54
CA THR A 97 -6.66 0.48 4.12
C THR A 97 -6.37 -0.53 3.02
N GLY A 98 -5.38 -1.41 3.24
CA GLY A 98 -5.02 -2.44 2.25
C GLY A 98 -6.20 -3.32 1.85
N ASN A 99 -7.04 -3.75 2.81
CA ASN A 99 -8.19 -4.59 2.52
C ASN A 99 -9.29 -3.83 1.75
N SER A 100 -9.54 -2.56 2.09
CA SER A 100 -10.45 -1.71 1.31
C SER A 100 -9.97 -1.57 -0.14
N THR A 101 -8.69 -1.34 -0.35
CA THR A 101 -8.09 -1.25 -1.69
C THR A 101 -8.26 -2.55 -2.47
N VAL A 102 -8.04 -3.73 -1.84
CA VAL A 102 -8.26 -5.04 -2.48
C VAL A 102 -9.71 -5.21 -2.92
N VAL A 103 -10.68 -4.86 -2.06
CA VAL A 103 -12.11 -4.97 -2.40
C VAL A 103 -12.47 -3.97 -3.51
N ILE A 104 -12.04 -2.71 -3.42
CA ILE A 104 -12.29 -1.69 -4.45
C ILE A 104 -11.75 -2.14 -5.82
N LEU A 105 -10.52 -2.66 -5.88
CA LEU A 105 -9.92 -3.12 -7.15
C LEU A 105 -10.58 -4.39 -7.73
N ASN A 106 -11.43 -5.09 -6.99
CA ASN A 106 -12.27 -6.18 -7.48
C ASN A 106 -13.70 -5.74 -7.78
N THR A 107 -14.18 -4.58 -7.28
CA THR A 107 -15.57 -4.15 -7.41
C THR A 107 -15.76 -2.88 -8.23
N TYR A 108 -14.69 -2.13 -8.45
CA TYR A 108 -14.66 -0.98 -9.36
C TYR A 108 -13.69 -1.23 -10.50
N GLU A 109 -13.89 -0.50 -11.58
CA GLU A 109 -12.94 -0.41 -12.69
C GLU A 109 -12.73 1.05 -13.08
N GLY A 110 -11.45 1.42 -13.29
CA GLY A 110 -11.05 2.77 -13.70
C GLY A 110 -11.11 3.00 -15.21
N LEU A 111 -10.51 4.10 -15.66
CA LEU A 111 -10.36 4.39 -17.08
C LEU A 111 -9.59 3.28 -17.80
N MET A 112 -8.48 2.83 -17.19
CA MET A 112 -7.66 1.71 -17.66
C MET A 112 -7.73 0.56 -16.65
N LYS A 113 -7.36 -0.66 -17.10
CA LYS A 113 -7.20 -1.87 -16.27
C LYS A 113 -5.97 -2.67 -16.65
N TYR A 114 -5.55 -3.60 -15.79
CA TYR A 114 -4.59 -4.63 -16.16
C TYR A 114 -5.31 -5.89 -16.63
N GLY A 115 -4.97 -6.37 -17.82
CA GLY A 115 -5.47 -7.62 -18.37
C GLY A 115 -4.89 -8.85 -17.68
N GLU A 116 -5.37 -10.04 -18.08
CA GLU A 116 -4.89 -11.32 -17.57
C GLU A 116 -3.38 -11.51 -17.78
N ASP A 117 -2.87 -11.04 -18.91
CA ASP A 117 -1.44 -11.05 -19.26
C ASP A 117 -0.60 -9.99 -18.52
N GLY A 118 -1.24 -9.11 -17.74
CA GLY A 118 -0.62 -8.00 -17.02
C GLY A 118 -0.37 -6.77 -17.86
N SER A 119 -0.79 -6.75 -19.13
CA SER A 119 -0.73 -5.57 -19.99
C SER A 119 -1.75 -4.51 -19.54
N LEU A 120 -1.41 -3.25 -19.77
CA LEU A 120 -2.33 -2.13 -19.56
C LEU A 120 -3.32 -2.05 -20.72
N GLN A 121 -4.61 -2.09 -20.41
CA GLN A 121 -5.70 -2.14 -21.39
C GLN A 121 -6.78 -1.10 -21.06
N GLY A 122 -7.65 -0.79 -22.02
CA GLY A 122 -8.84 0.01 -21.77
C GLY A 122 -9.76 -0.68 -20.75
N GLY A 123 -10.14 0.08 -19.73
CA GLY A 123 -11.14 -0.30 -18.74
C GLY A 123 -12.50 0.29 -19.08
N MET A 124 -13.04 1.19 -18.23
CA MET A 124 -14.27 1.95 -18.55
C MET A 124 -14.10 2.82 -19.78
N ALA A 125 -12.89 3.28 -20.11
CA ALA A 125 -12.58 3.86 -21.41
C ALA A 125 -12.20 2.74 -22.40
N GLU A 126 -12.93 2.62 -23.51
CA GLU A 126 -12.60 1.66 -24.57
C GLU A 126 -11.38 2.08 -25.39
N SER A 127 -11.13 3.38 -25.48
CA SER A 127 -9.99 3.98 -26.15
C SER A 127 -9.65 5.35 -25.56
N TYR A 128 -8.51 5.88 -25.96
CA TYR A 128 -8.09 7.23 -25.61
C TYR A 128 -7.23 7.84 -26.72
N ASP A 129 -7.25 9.16 -26.83
CA ASP A 129 -6.34 9.95 -27.67
C ASP A 129 -5.39 10.75 -26.79
N VAL A 130 -4.17 10.99 -27.30
CA VAL A 130 -3.16 11.80 -26.62
C VAL A 130 -2.71 12.92 -27.56
N SER A 131 -2.63 14.15 -27.06
CA SER A 131 -2.08 15.28 -27.83
C SER A 131 -0.59 15.06 -28.19
N ASP A 132 -0.14 15.73 -29.25
CA ASP A 132 1.25 15.58 -29.76
C ASP A 132 2.31 15.92 -28.69
N ASP A 133 1.99 16.80 -27.74
CA ASP A 133 2.88 17.19 -26.64
C ASP A 133 2.73 16.28 -25.40
N GLY A 134 1.84 15.28 -25.44
CA GLY A 134 1.64 14.32 -24.35
C GLY A 134 0.97 14.90 -23.10
N THR A 135 0.33 16.08 -23.20
CA THR A 135 -0.26 16.77 -22.04
C THR A 135 -1.78 16.69 -21.96
N VAL A 136 -2.46 16.28 -23.02
CA VAL A 136 -3.92 16.14 -23.02
C VAL A 136 -4.31 14.73 -23.40
N TYR A 137 -5.07 14.09 -22.52
CA TYR A 137 -5.64 12.76 -22.72
C TYR A 137 -7.15 12.87 -22.87
N THR A 138 -7.71 12.35 -23.98
CA THR A 138 -9.16 12.29 -24.22
C THR A 138 -9.59 10.83 -24.17
N PHE A 139 -10.32 10.46 -23.12
CA PHE A 139 -10.82 9.09 -22.92
C PHE A 139 -12.23 8.97 -23.45
N HIS A 140 -12.51 7.87 -24.16
CA HIS A 140 -13.81 7.52 -24.72
C HIS A 140 -14.46 6.44 -23.85
N ILE A 141 -15.45 6.83 -23.05
CA ILE A 141 -16.16 5.93 -22.14
C ILE A 141 -17.07 5.00 -22.95
N ARG A 142 -17.08 3.71 -22.57
CA ARG A 142 -17.85 2.66 -23.23
C ARG A 142 -19.34 2.92 -23.17
N ASP A 143 -20.06 2.69 -24.27
CA ASP A 143 -21.53 2.77 -24.30
C ASP A 143 -22.21 1.68 -23.47
N ASN A 144 -21.54 0.53 -23.25
CA ASN A 144 -22.04 -0.62 -22.50
C ASN A 144 -21.48 -0.70 -21.07
N ALA A 145 -20.95 0.39 -20.52
CA ALA A 145 -20.54 0.48 -19.13
C ALA A 145 -21.72 0.82 -18.22
N TYR A 146 -21.99 -0.02 -17.21
CA TYR A 146 -23.11 0.16 -16.29
C TYR A 146 -22.69 0.02 -14.83
N TRP A 147 -23.35 0.79 -14.00
CA TRP A 147 -23.34 0.60 -12.55
C TRP A 147 -24.20 -0.63 -12.17
N SER A 148 -23.98 -1.15 -10.96
CA SER A 148 -24.70 -2.32 -10.44
C SER A 148 -26.22 -2.10 -10.30
N ASN A 149 -26.69 -0.86 -10.27
CA ASN A 149 -28.11 -0.50 -10.29
C ASN A 149 -28.70 -0.38 -11.71
N GLY A 150 -27.89 -0.60 -12.75
CA GLY A 150 -28.30 -0.52 -14.16
C GLY A 150 -28.21 0.86 -14.80
N GLU A 151 -27.78 1.90 -14.08
CA GLU A 151 -27.47 3.20 -14.65
C GLU A 151 -26.17 3.15 -15.46
N LYS A 152 -26.04 3.99 -16.50
CA LYS A 152 -24.80 4.08 -17.27
C LYS A 152 -23.67 4.67 -16.43
N VAL A 153 -22.45 4.14 -16.59
CA VAL A 153 -21.23 4.83 -16.19
C VAL A 153 -20.89 5.85 -17.25
N THR A 154 -20.64 7.07 -16.86
CA THR A 154 -20.41 8.21 -17.76
C THR A 154 -19.12 8.95 -17.42
N ALA A 155 -18.67 9.83 -18.31
CA ALA A 155 -17.57 10.75 -18.08
C ALA A 155 -17.82 11.68 -16.87
N TYR A 156 -19.10 11.99 -16.59
CA TYR A 156 -19.48 12.81 -15.43
C TYR A 156 -19.17 12.12 -14.09
N ASP A 157 -19.22 10.78 -14.02
CA ASP A 157 -18.87 10.02 -12.80
C ASP A 157 -17.37 10.13 -12.49
N PHE A 158 -16.52 10.16 -13.51
CA PHE A 158 -15.09 10.42 -13.37
C PHE A 158 -14.81 11.89 -13.00
N LEU A 159 -15.47 12.83 -13.65
CA LEU A 159 -15.35 14.25 -13.34
C LEU A 159 -15.70 14.51 -11.87
N TYR A 160 -16.86 14.04 -11.43
CA TYR A 160 -17.31 14.18 -10.06
C TYR A 160 -16.33 13.54 -9.06
N SER A 161 -15.88 12.30 -9.34
CA SER A 161 -14.95 11.58 -8.47
C SER A 161 -13.64 12.35 -8.29
N TRP A 162 -13.02 12.81 -9.39
CA TRP A 162 -11.72 13.48 -9.31
C TRP A 162 -11.82 14.87 -8.68
N GLN A 163 -12.91 15.60 -8.94
CA GLN A 163 -13.19 16.86 -8.25
C GLN A 163 -13.48 16.66 -6.75
N ARG A 164 -14.21 15.58 -6.40
CA ARG A 164 -14.47 15.20 -5.01
C ARG A 164 -13.18 14.83 -4.28
N LEU A 165 -12.29 14.09 -4.91
CA LEU A 165 -10.95 13.76 -4.41
C LEU A 165 -10.10 15.02 -4.21
N ALA A 166 -10.12 15.96 -5.17
CA ALA A 166 -9.36 17.21 -5.13
C ALA A 166 -9.90 18.24 -4.14
N ASN A 167 -11.12 18.09 -3.64
CA ASN A 167 -11.74 19.09 -2.77
C ASN A 167 -11.09 19.08 -1.35
N PRO A 168 -10.37 20.15 -0.94
CA PRO A 168 -9.70 20.19 0.36
C PRO A 168 -10.67 20.06 1.54
N ALA A 169 -11.96 20.43 1.36
CA ALA A 169 -12.97 20.32 2.41
C ALA A 169 -13.31 18.86 2.74
N ASN A 170 -13.11 17.94 1.81
CA ASN A 170 -13.35 16.51 1.98
C ASN A 170 -12.24 15.81 2.78
N GLY A 171 -11.01 16.35 2.78
CA GLY A 171 -9.89 15.82 3.56
C GLY A 171 -9.45 14.43 3.12
N CYS A 172 -9.58 14.10 1.84
CA CYS A 172 -9.15 12.81 1.26
C CYS A 172 -7.64 12.63 1.44
N ALA A 173 -7.23 11.54 2.08
CA ALA A 173 -5.83 11.29 2.42
C ALA A 173 -4.93 11.12 1.19
N TYR A 174 -5.48 10.59 0.10
CA TYR A 174 -4.78 10.31 -1.14
C TYR A 174 -5.03 11.33 -2.26
N ALA A 175 -5.56 12.52 -1.93
CA ALA A 175 -5.76 13.58 -2.93
C ALA A 175 -4.47 13.96 -3.69
N TYR A 176 -3.30 13.76 -3.07
CA TYR A 176 -2.00 14.02 -3.68
C TYR A 176 -1.71 13.17 -4.94
N VAL A 177 -2.44 12.05 -5.15
CA VAL A 177 -2.25 11.22 -6.37
C VAL A 177 -2.57 12.00 -7.64
N LEU A 178 -3.45 13.00 -7.58
CA LEU A 178 -3.72 13.89 -8.72
C LEU A 178 -2.48 14.72 -9.11
N MET A 179 -1.70 15.17 -8.13
CA MET A 179 -0.41 15.84 -8.39
C MET A 179 0.62 14.85 -8.94
N SER A 180 0.70 13.64 -8.35
CA SER A 180 1.63 12.60 -8.81
C SER A 180 1.31 12.16 -10.25
N ALA A 181 0.02 12.21 -10.64
CA ALA A 181 -0.45 12.00 -12.00
C ALA A 181 -0.20 13.19 -12.93
N GLY A 182 0.30 14.31 -12.40
CA GLY A 182 0.58 15.53 -13.15
C GLY A 182 -0.66 16.31 -13.59
N VAL A 183 -1.83 16.06 -12.99
CA VAL A 183 -3.08 16.73 -13.36
C VAL A 183 -2.94 18.24 -13.15
N LYS A 184 -3.23 18.99 -14.21
CA LYS A 184 -3.09 20.45 -14.24
C LYS A 184 -3.85 21.10 -13.09
N ASN A 185 -3.21 22.07 -12.46
CA ASN A 185 -3.72 22.80 -11.30
C ASN A 185 -3.95 21.95 -10.02
N ALA A 186 -3.64 20.65 -9.98
CA ALA A 186 -3.86 19.82 -8.79
C ALA A 186 -3.19 20.42 -7.53
N TYR A 187 -1.95 20.91 -7.66
CA TYR A 187 -1.26 21.59 -6.55
C TYR A 187 -2.00 22.86 -6.09
N ASN A 188 -2.47 23.68 -7.06
CA ASN A 188 -3.13 24.93 -6.75
C ASN A 188 -4.45 24.70 -6.01
N VAL A 189 -5.25 23.75 -6.48
CA VAL A 189 -6.53 23.36 -5.87
C VAL A 189 -6.32 22.79 -4.47
N LEU A 190 -5.35 21.89 -4.29
CA LEU A 190 -5.18 21.14 -3.05
C LEU A 190 -4.43 21.92 -1.96
N TYR A 191 -3.39 22.69 -2.31
CA TYR A 191 -2.40 23.13 -1.34
C TYR A 191 -2.01 24.60 -1.39
N SER A 192 -2.36 25.35 -2.44
CA SER A 192 -1.98 26.76 -2.54
C SER A 192 -2.61 27.64 -1.44
N GLY A 193 -3.82 27.28 -1.01
CA GLY A 193 -4.63 28.09 -0.10
C GLY A 193 -5.15 29.38 -0.76
N ASP A 194 -4.97 29.53 -2.07
CA ASP A 194 -5.51 30.64 -2.85
C ASP A 194 -6.98 30.36 -3.18
N PRO A 195 -7.93 31.16 -2.69
CA PRO A 195 -9.35 30.95 -2.92
C PRO A 195 -9.78 31.19 -4.37
N SER A 196 -8.91 31.67 -5.25
CA SER A 196 -9.19 31.78 -6.68
C SER A 196 -9.16 30.43 -7.40
N TYR A 197 -8.53 29.42 -6.80
CA TYR A 197 -8.53 28.06 -7.31
C TYR A 197 -9.61 27.23 -6.60
N THR A 198 -10.50 26.66 -7.40
CA THR A 198 -11.59 25.76 -6.99
C THR A 198 -11.41 24.39 -7.63
N VAL A 199 -12.25 23.40 -7.29
CA VAL A 199 -12.23 22.09 -7.95
C VAL A 199 -12.57 22.18 -9.45
N ASP A 200 -13.24 23.23 -9.89
CA ASP A 200 -13.56 23.47 -11.30
C ASP A 200 -12.34 23.90 -12.12
N ASP A 201 -11.26 24.34 -11.46
CA ASP A 201 -10.00 24.71 -12.12
C ASP A 201 -9.06 23.51 -12.28
N LEU A 202 -9.41 22.34 -11.71
CA LEU A 202 -8.68 21.10 -11.92
C LEU A 202 -8.67 20.75 -13.42
N GLY A 203 -7.54 20.30 -13.94
CA GLY A 203 -7.37 19.95 -15.36
C GLY A 203 -8.19 18.72 -15.81
N VAL A 204 -9.48 18.67 -15.46
CA VAL A 204 -10.40 17.61 -15.88
C VAL A 204 -11.70 18.19 -16.38
N SER A 205 -12.29 17.57 -17.42
CA SER A 205 -13.58 17.99 -17.96
C SER A 205 -14.32 16.81 -18.61
N ALA A 206 -15.65 16.94 -18.69
CA ALA A 206 -16.51 16.00 -19.39
C ALA A 206 -17.43 16.81 -20.34
N PRO A 207 -17.03 17.03 -21.59
CA PRO A 207 -17.84 17.80 -22.56
C PRO A 207 -19.15 17.10 -22.91
N ASP A 208 -19.22 15.78 -22.77
CA ASP A 208 -20.41 14.96 -22.92
C ASP A 208 -20.33 13.69 -22.07
N GLU A 209 -21.35 12.83 -22.09
CA GLU A 209 -21.45 11.64 -21.26
C GLU A 209 -20.40 10.56 -21.55
N ASN A 210 -19.82 10.57 -22.74
CA ASN A 210 -18.85 9.55 -23.20
C ASN A 210 -17.42 10.07 -23.29
N THR A 211 -17.18 11.37 -23.12
CA THR A 211 -15.87 11.98 -23.30
C THR A 211 -15.34 12.54 -21.98
N PHE A 212 -14.26 11.98 -21.46
CA PHE A 212 -13.53 12.49 -20.30
C PHE A 212 -12.16 12.99 -20.72
N VAL A 213 -11.86 14.25 -20.44
CA VAL A 213 -10.61 14.90 -20.83
C VAL A 213 -9.79 15.22 -19.59
N VAL A 214 -8.49 14.87 -19.63
CA VAL A 214 -7.52 15.20 -18.59
C VAL A 214 -6.39 16.02 -19.21
N GLU A 215 -6.14 17.20 -18.66
CA GLU A 215 -5.00 18.04 -18.96
C GLU A 215 -3.92 17.87 -17.88
N LEU A 216 -2.67 17.70 -18.30
CA LEU A 216 -1.50 17.58 -17.42
C LEU A 216 -0.67 18.87 -17.48
N ASP A 217 0.03 19.21 -16.39
CA ASP A 217 0.99 20.34 -16.36
C ASP A 217 2.23 20.08 -17.23
N ALA A 218 2.59 18.80 -17.43
CA ALA A 218 3.67 18.33 -18.29
C ALA A 218 3.41 16.87 -18.69
N PRO A 219 4.08 16.32 -19.72
CA PRO A 219 3.94 14.91 -20.10
C PRO A 219 4.33 13.98 -18.95
N VAL A 220 3.46 13.04 -18.59
CA VAL A 220 3.68 12.03 -17.54
C VAL A 220 3.59 10.63 -18.15
N PRO A 221 4.73 9.94 -18.40
CA PRO A 221 4.75 8.66 -19.12
C PRO A 221 3.99 7.52 -18.44
N TYR A 222 3.81 7.61 -17.13
CA TYR A 222 3.10 6.60 -16.32
C TYR A 222 1.65 7.00 -16.00
N PHE A 223 1.15 8.10 -16.55
CA PHE A 223 -0.20 8.62 -16.27
C PHE A 223 -1.29 7.57 -16.49
N LEU A 224 -1.27 6.87 -17.63
CA LEU A 224 -2.25 5.83 -17.94
C LEU A 224 -2.28 4.71 -16.89
N SER A 225 -1.12 4.29 -16.38
CA SER A 225 -1.05 3.26 -15.34
C SER A 225 -1.63 3.74 -14.02
N MET A 226 -1.55 5.03 -13.71
CA MET A 226 -2.16 5.59 -12.50
C MET A 226 -3.69 5.55 -12.54
N THR A 227 -4.30 5.61 -13.74
CA THR A 227 -5.76 5.54 -13.90
C THR A 227 -6.36 4.17 -13.61
N THR A 228 -5.54 3.16 -13.29
CA THR A 228 -5.97 1.86 -12.75
C THR A 228 -6.09 1.87 -11.23
N GLY A 229 -5.62 2.93 -10.56
CA GLY A 229 -5.54 3.02 -9.10
C GLY A 229 -6.90 3.23 -8.43
N SER A 230 -7.09 2.66 -7.25
CA SER A 230 -8.35 2.70 -6.50
C SER A 230 -8.89 4.10 -6.24
N PHE A 231 -8.01 5.10 -6.08
CA PHE A 231 -8.40 6.48 -5.77
C PHE A 231 -8.93 7.28 -6.97
N LEU A 232 -8.68 6.79 -8.19
CA LEU A 232 -9.10 7.43 -9.45
C LEU A 232 -10.29 6.70 -10.10
N MET A 233 -10.94 5.78 -9.37
CA MET A 233 -12.18 5.12 -9.81
C MET A 233 -13.34 6.12 -9.92
N PRO A 234 -14.35 5.85 -10.78
CA PRO A 234 -15.51 6.71 -10.90
C PRO A 234 -16.39 6.65 -9.64
N VAL A 235 -17.17 7.68 -9.39
CA VAL A 235 -18.19 7.74 -8.33
C VAL A 235 -19.49 8.25 -8.94
N ASN A 236 -20.58 7.48 -8.79
CA ASN A 236 -21.92 7.92 -9.20
C ASN A 236 -22.37 9.07 -8.28
N GLN A 237 -22.44 10.29 -8.84
CA GLN A 237 -22.74 11.49 -8.07
C GLN A 237 -24.10 11.39 -7.36
N ALA A 238 -25.15 11.02 -8.10
CA ALA A 238 -26.50 10.99 -7.55
C ALA A 238 -26.63 10.00 -6.39
N PHE A 239 -26.02 8.83 -6.53
CA PHE A 239 -26.01 7.81 -5.50
C PHE A 239 -25.17 8.23 -4.27
N ALA A 240 -23.98 8.79 -4.48
CA ALA A 240 -23.09 9.24 -3.41
C ALA A 240 -23.72 10.40 -2.61
N GLU A 241 -24.36 11.38 -3.29
CA GLU A 241 -25.05 12.49 -2.63
C GLU A 241 -26.30 12.02 -1.87
N ALA A 242 -27.06 11.04 -2.40
CA ALA A 242 -28.21 10.46 -1.71
C ALA A 242 -27.79 9.66 -0.46
N SER A 243 -26.66 8.94 -0.52
CA SER A 243 -26.11 8.19 0.60
C SER A 243 -25.41 9.08 1.65
N GLY A 244 -24.93 10.24 1.26
CA GLY A 244 -24.24 11.20 2.14
C GLY A 244 -23.03 10.61 2.83
N GLU A 245 -22.96 10.73 4.17
CA GLU A 245 -21.83 10.20 4.97
C GLU A 245 -21.80 8.67 5.04
N LEU A 246 -22.84 7.98 4.60
CA LEU A 246 -22.91 6.52 4.57
C LEU A 246 -22.38 5.92 3.25
N PHE A 247 -22.07 6.73 2.25
CA PHE A 247 -21.56 6.22 0.97
C PHE A 247 -20.32 5.34 1.18
N GLY A 248 -20.38 4.10 0.71
CA GLY A 248 -19.30 3.12 0.80
C GLY A 248 -19.07 2.52 2.19
N THR A 249 -20.04 2.61 3.13
CA THR A 249 -19.91 2.07 4.50
C THR A 249 -20.64 0.75 4.73
N ASP A 250 -21.54 0.38 3.84
CA ASP A 250 -22.29 -0.87 3.85
C ASP A 250 -22.81 -1.19 2.43
N VAL A 251 -23.49 -2.34 2.28
CA VAL A 251 -24.01 -2.80 0.97
C VAL A 251 -25.11 -1.86 0.42
N GLU A 252 -26.01 -1.36 1.28
CA GLU A 252 -27.13 -0.52 0.86
C GLU A 252 -26.67 0.85 0.36
N HIS A 253 -25.55 1.34 0.88
CA HIS A 253 -24.96 2.63 0.53
C HIS A 253 -23.73 2.49 -0.39
N SER A 254 -23.64 1.39 -1.13
CA SER A 254 -22.54 1.12 -2.08
C SER A 254 -23.08 0.78 -3.46
N ILE A 255 -22.34 1.20 -4.50
CA ILE A 255 -22.64 0.94 -5.90
C ILE A 255 -21.34 0.66 -6.64
N PHE A 256 -21.35 -0.27 -7.58
CA PHE A 256 -20.15 -0.82 -8.20
C PHE A 256 -20.26 -0.80 -9.72
N ASN A 257 -19.11 -0.70 -10.40
CA ASN A 257 -19.03 -0.76 -11.87
C ASN A 257 -18.02 -1.79 -12.37
N GLY A 258 -17.45 -2.60 -11.47
CA GLY A 258 -16.42 -3.60 -11.77
C GLY A 258 -16.96 -5.02 -11.94
N PRO A 259 -16.03 -6.02 -11.98
CA PRO A 259 -16.35 -7.43 -12.21
C PRO A 259 -17.18 -8.07 -11.11
N PHE A 260 -17.14 -7.54 -9.88
CA PHE A 260 -17.91 -8.04 -8.74
C PHE A 260 -18.71 -6.92 -8.06
N ASN A 261 -19.77 -7.30 -7.36
CA ASN A 261 -20.51 -6.46 -6.42
C ASN A 261 -20.32 -7.01 -5.01
N VAL A 262 -20.15 -6.14 -4.01
CA VAL A 262 -20.26 -6.57 -2.60
C VAL A 262 -21.73 -6.85 -2.31
N THR A 263 -22.05 -8.08 -1.95
CA THR A 263 -23.43 -8.53 -1.70
C THR A 263 -23.72 -8.82 -0.24
N GLU A 264 -22.68 -9.07 0.56
CA GLU A 264 -22.78 -9.28 2.00
C GLU A 264 -21.60 -8.59 2.67
N TRP A 265 -21.89 -7.62 3.50
CA TRP A 265 -20.93 -6.93 4.34
C TRP A 265 -21.64 -6.02 5.32
N GLU A 266 -21.16 -6.03 6.56
CA GLU A 266 -21.52 -5.08 7.60
C GLU A 266 -20.23 -4.47 8.17
N ALA A 267 -20.24 -3.17 8.45
CA ALA A 267 -19.09 -2.50 9.05
C ALA A 267 -18.74 -3.14 10.42
N GLY A 268 -17.48 -3.57 10.58
CA GLY A 268 -17.02 -4.34 11.76
C GLY A 268 -17.46 -5.81 11.75
N GLY A 269 -18.07 -6.30 10.68
CA GLY A 269 -18.41 -7.71 10.48
C GLY A 269 -17.19 -8.58 10.17
N ALA A 270 -17.31 -9.87 10.41
CA ALA A 270 -16.23 -10.82 10.20
C ALA A 270 -16.00 -11.19 8.72
N ASN A 271 -16.97 -10.91 7.85
CA ASN A 271 -16.92 -11.32 6.44
C ASN A 271 -17.35 -10.20 5.49
N ALA A 272 -16.85 -10.30 4.26
CA ALA A 272 -17.38 -9.59 3.09
C ALA A 272 -17.45 -10.56 1.92
N THR A 273 -18.61 -10.65 1.25
CA THR A 273 -18.82 -11.51 0.08
C THR A 273 -19.00 -10.65 -1.17
N LEU A 274 -18.21 -10.95 -2.18
CA LEU A 274 -18.27 -10.38 -3.51
C LEU A 274 -18.89 -11.41 -4.45
N THR A 275 -19.87 -11.00 -5.26
CA THR A 275 -20.51 -11.87 -6.25
C THR A 275 -20.32 -11.27 -7.65
N LYS A 276 -20.09 -12.12 -8.65
CA LYS A 276 -19.93 -11.74 -10.05
C LYS A 276 -21.04 -10.78 -10.49
N SER A 277 -20.63 -9.68 -11.09
CA SER A 277 -21.54 -8.64 -11.58
C SER A 277 -22.16 -9.03 -12.92
N SER A 278 -23.50 -9.01 -13.00
CA SER A 278 -24.22 -9.22 -14.26
C SER A 278 -24.28 -7.96 -15.14
N THR A 279 -23.95 -6.79 -14.59
CA THR A 279 -23.96 -5.51 -15.31
C THR A 279 -22.58 -5.11 -15.83
N TYR A 280 -21.54 -5.83 -15.45
CA TYR A 280 -20.17 -5.57 -15.90
C TYR A 280 -20.05 -5.87 -17.41
N TYR A 281 -19.47 -4.93 -18.17
CA TYR A 281 -19.41 -5.04 -19.64
C TYR A 281 -18.64 -6.26 -20.14
N ASP A 282 -17.70 -6.77 -19.34
CA ASP A 282 -16.81 -7.89 -19.66
C ASP A 282 -17.14 -9.14 -18.80
N ALA A 283 -18.40 -9.27 -18.37
CA ALA A 283 -18.85 -10.34 -17.47
C ALA A 283 -18.60 -11.76 -18.03
N GLU A 284 -18.55 -11.93 -19.34
CA GLU A 284 -18.28 -13.24 -19.98
C GLU A 284 -16.85 -13.74 -19.70
N HIS A 285 -15.89 -12.85 -19.47
CA HIS A 285 -14.49 -13.20 -19.12
C HIS A 285 -14.24 -13.28 -17.61
N VAL A 286 -15.23 -12.99 -16.78
CA VAL A 286 -15.14 -13.20 -15.33
C VAL A 286 -15.40 -14.67 -15.03
N THR A 287 -14.38 -15.41 -14.64
CA THR A 287 -14.42 -16.86 -14.42
C THR A 287 -14.83 -17.25 -13.01
N CYS A 288 -14.57 -16.38 -12.00
CA CYS A 288 -14.92 -16.61 -10.60
C CYS A 288 -16.33 -16.09 -10.31
N ASP A 289 -17.17 -16.90 -9.66
CA ASP A 289 -18.57 -16.55 -9.37
C ASP A 289 -18.72 -15.78 -8.06
N SER A 290 -17.89 -16.10 -7.06
CA SER A 290 -17.87 -15.35 -5.80
C SER A 290 -16.53 -15.41 -5.09
N VAL A 291 -16.28 -14.40 -4.27
CA VAL A 291 -15.12 -14.30 -3.40
C VAL A 291 -15.60 -13.90 -2.01
N THR A 292 -15.30 -14.72 -1.00
CA THR A 292 -15.58 -14.37 0.39
C THR A 292 -14.27 -14.06 1.11
N TYR A 293 -14.17 -12.87 1.69
CA TYR A 293 -13.09 -12.48 2.59
C TYR A 293 -13.55 -12.67 4.03
N THR A 294 -12.79 -13.46 4.81
CA THR A 294 -13.00 -13.61 6.25
C THR A 294 -11.87 -12.91 7.00
N PHE A 295 -12.22 -12.07 7.97
CA PHE A 295 -11.24 -11.25 8.69
C PHE A 295 -10.73 -12.01 9.92
N ILE A 296 -9.51 -12.51 9.84
CA ILE A 296 -8.83 -13.25 10.91
C ILE A 296 -7.47 -12.61 11.16
N ALA A 297 -7.30 -11.94 12.29
CA ALA A 297 -6.05 -11.26 12.62
C ALA A 297 -4.95 -12.20 13.12
N ASP A 298 -5.32 -13.32 13.75
CA ASP A 298 -4.38 -14.25 14.36
C ASP A 298 -3.82 -15.25 13.34
N SER A 299 -2.51 -15.18 13.07
CA SER A 299 -1.84 -16.01 12.05
C SER A 299 -1.90 -17.51 12.36
N GLN A 300 -1.93 -17.93 13.62
CA GLN A 300 -2.05 -19.34 13.97
C GLN A 300 -3.45 -19.87 13.63
N GLN A 301 -4.49 -19.05 13.85
CA GLN A 301 -5.86 -19.41 13.46
C GLN A 301 -5.99 -19.49 11.94
N GLN A 302 -5.37 -18.56 11.20
CA GLN A 302 -5.33 -18.60 9.73
C GLN A 302 -4.73 -19.93 9.23
N VAL A 303 -3.56 -20.32 9.76
CA VAL A 303 -2.88 -21.56 9.39
C VAL A 303 -3.72 -22.80 9.75
N LEU A 304 -4.34 -22.83 10.93
CA LEU A 304 -5.23 -23.95 11.33
C LEU A 304 -6.45 -24.08 10.43
N ALA A 305 -7.02 -22.98 9.99
CA ALA A 305 -8.15 -22.96 9.06
C ALA A 305 -7.74 -23.41 7.65
N TRP A 306 -6.56 -23.02 7.18
CA TRP A 306 -5.96 -23.53 5.94
C TRP A 306 -5.78 -25.06 5.98
N GLU A 307 -5.18 -25.59 7.04
CA GLU A 307 -4.94 -27.03 7.20
C GLU A 307 -6.22 -27.88 7.21
N LYS A 308 -7.35 -27.28 7.57
CA LYS A 308 -8.69 -27.92 7.48
C LYS A 308 -9.32 -27.79 6.10
N GLY A 309 -8.72 -27.05 5.17
CA GLY A 309 -9.29 -26.77 3.85
C GLY A 309 -10.48 -25.80 3.88
N GLU A 310 -10.56 -24.96 4.91
CA GLU A 310 -11.63 -23.96 5.06
C GLU A 310 -11.44 -22.75 4.14
N TYR A 311 -10.19 -22.51 3.65
CA TYR A 311 -9.82 -21.37 2.82
C TYR A 311 -8.96 -21.75 1.63
N ASP A 312 -9.02 -20.94 0.59
CA ASP A 312 -8.30 -21.14 -0.67
C ASP A 312 -7.06 -20.25 -0.79
N THR A 313 -6.99 -19.18 0.00
CA THR A 313 -5.80 -18.34 0.11
C THR A 313 -5.61 -17.86 1.55
N ILE A 314 -4.36 -17.85 2.01
CA ILE A 314 -3.95 -17.16 3.23
C ILE A 314 -2.61 -16.46 3.02
N GLN A 315 -2.39 -15.35 3.70
CA GLN A 315 -1.08 -14.72 3.77
C GLN A 315 -0.32 -15.25 5.00
N LEU A 316 0.92 -15.71 4.79
CA LEU A 316 1.75 -16.21 5.88
C LEU A 316 2.55 -15.09 6.54
N SER A 317 2.67 -15.14 7.86
CA SER A 317 3.68 -14.41 8.62
C SER A 317 4.99 -15.20 8.74
N GLY A 318 6.11 -14.52 9.02
CA GLY A 318 7.46 -15.07 9.00
C GLY A 318 7.64 -16.42 9.73
N ASP A 319 7.05 -16.56 10.91
CA ASP A 319 7.18 -17.78 11.73
C ASP A 319 6.60 -19.05 11.09
N PHE A 320 5.66 -18.90 10.16
CA PHE A 320 5.00 -20.02 9.50
C PHE A 320 5.60 -20.35 8.12
N ILE A 321 6.38 -19.46 7.50
CA ILE A 321 6.90 -19.66 6.14
C ILE A 321 7.82 -20.89 6.08
N ALA A 322 8.69 -21.04 7.07
CA ALA A 322 9.61 -22.19 7.16
C ALA A 322 8.87 -23.54 7.22
N LYS A 323 7.67 -23.58 7.80
CA LYS A 323 6.84 -24.79 7.88
C LYS A 323 6.37 -25.28 6.51
N TYR A 324 6.17 -24.36 5.58
CA TYR A 324 5.63 -24.64 4.23
C TYR A 324 6.66 -24.47 3.12
N ALA A 325 7.96 -24.39 3.46
CA ALA A 325 9.03 -24.11 2.48
C ALA A 325 9.03 -25.04 1.25
N ASP A 326 8.64 -26.31 1.44
CA ASP A 326 8.56 -27.32 0.38
C ASP A 326 7.13 -27.56 -0.11
N ASP A 327 6.15 -26.78 0.35
CA ASP A 327 4.73 -26.94 -0.02
C ASP A 327 4.47 -26.32 -1.40
N PRO A 328 3.89 -27.05 -2.38
CA PRO A 328 3.57 -26.51 -3.70
C PRO A 328 2.55 -25.35 -3.68
N ALA A 329 1.82 -25.18 -2.59
CA ALA A 329 0.91 -24.06 -2.38
C ALA A 329 1.66 -22.75 -2.03
N LEU A 330 2.93 -22.85 -1.59
CA LEU A 330 3.69 -21.66 -1.18
C LEU A 330 4.05 -20.80 -2.40
N THR A 331 3.64 -19.54 -2.34
CA THR A 331 3.96 -18.54 -3.36
C THR A 331 4.51 -17.29 -2.69
N SER A 332 5.71 -16.87 -3.10
CA SER A 332 6.32 -15.60 -2.66
C SER A 332 6.25 -14.58 -3.78
N LEU A 333 5.79 -13.39 -3.45
CA LEU A 333 5.66 -12.26 -4.36
C LEU A 333 6.47 -11.07 -3.82
N GLY A 334 7.42 -10.60 -4.62
CA GLY A 334 8.15 -9.37 -4.32
C GLY A 334 7.18 -8.18 -4.22
N TYR A 335 7.34 -7.41 -3.17
CA TYR A 335 6.61 -6.16 -3.03
C TYR A 335 7.27 -5.06 -3.86
N ALA A 336 6.47 -4.15 -4.41
CA ALA A 336 7.00 -2.95 -5.08
C ALA A 336 7.49 -1.93 -4.03
N GLY A 337 8.49 -2.33 -3.26
CA GLY A 337 9.04 -1.55 -2.16
C GLY A 337 10.49 -1.90 -1.87
N MET A 338 11.18 -1.00 -1.20
CA MET A 338 12.57 -1.16 -0.78
C MET A 338 12.77 -0.66 0.64
N TYR A 339 13.53 -1.41 1.42
CA TYR A 339 14.09 -0.97 2.69
C TYR A 339 15.56 -0.60 2.50
N TYR A 340 15.96 0.49 3.12
CA TYR A 340 17.30 1.06 2.96
C TYR A 340 17.73 1.89 4.17
N ILE A 341 19.01 2.19 4.28
CA ILE A 341 19.52 3.19 5.21
C ILE A 341 19.63 4.52 4.48
N THR A 342 18.98 5.53 5.02
CA THR A 342 19.15 6.93 4.63
C THR A 342 20.28 7.54 5.44
N PHE A 343 21.26 8.17 4.79
CA PHE A 343 22.33 8.93 5.41
C PHE A 343 21.94 10.41 5.50
N ASN A 344 22.22 11.05 6.63
CA ASN A 344 22.01 12.49 6.80
C ASN A 344 23.26 13.26 6.41
N PHE A 345 23.27 13.89 5.25
CA PHE A 345 24.40 14.67 4.73
C PHE A 345 24.60 16.02 5.45
N THR A 346 23.72 16.41 6.36
CA THR A 346 23.99 17.55 7.26
C THR A 346 24.95 17.16 8.40
N ASN A 347 25.11 15.85 8.69
CA ASN A 347 26.16 15.36 9.54
C ASN A 347 27.49 15.38 8.78
N GLN A 348 28.49 16.07 9.33
CA GLN A 348 29.80 16.25 8.68
C GLN A 348 30.56 14.94 8.45
N ASP A 349 30.43 13.96 9.36
CA ASP A 349 31.08 12.67 9.20
C ASP A 349 30.49 11.89 8.01
N LEU A 350 29.17 11.98 7.83
CA LEU A 350 28.47 11.31 6.74
C LEU A 350 28.57 11.99 5.37
N GLN A 351 29.19 13.18 5.30
CA GLN A 351 29.65 13.76 4.02
C GLN A 351 30.83 12.97 3.45
N ASN A 352 31.56 12.23 4.30
CA ASN A 352 32.65 11.36 3.87
C ASN A 352 32.12 10.11 3.16
N LYS A 353 32.43 9.99 1.87
CA LYS A 353 31.99 8.87 1.02
C LYS A 353 32.53 7.52 1.52
N ASN A 354 33.78 7.48 1.99
CA ASN A 354 34.38 6.23 2.49
C ASN A 354 33.67 5.73 3.74
N LEU A 355 33.17 6.62 4.62
CA LEU A 355 32.35 6.21 5.76
C LEU A 355 31.03 5.57 5.30
N ARG A 356 30.34 6.16 4.33
CA ARG A 356 29.08 5.61 3.81
C ARG A 356 29.29 4.28 3.09
N LEU A 357 30.37 4.16 2.31
CA LEU A 357 30.78 2.89 1.68
C LEU A 357 31.13 1.82 2.73
N ALA A 358 31.88 2.17 3.78
CA ALA A 358 32.18 1.26 4.87
C ALA A 358 30.91 0.70 5.53
N ILE A 359 29.96 1.58 5.87
CA ILE A 359 28.66 1.18 6.44
C ILE A 359 27.90 0.26 5.48
N SER A 360 27.79 0.65 4.21
CA SER A 360 27.00 -0.09 3.22
C SER A 360 27.57 -1.48 2.90
N THR A 361 28.91 -1.63 2.92
CA THR A 361 29.58 -2.89 2.61
C THR A 361 29.79 -3.79 3.83
N ALA A 362 29.62 -3.25 5.05
CA ALA A 362 29.74 -4.02 6.30
C ALA A 362 28.45 -4.76 6.70
N ILE A 363 27.29 -4.42 6.11
CA ILE A 363 25.98 -4.99 6.44
C ILE A 363 25.70 -6.22 5.56
N ASN A 364 25.48 -7.38 6.18
CA ASN A 364 25.12 -8.61 5.48
C ASN A 364 23.62 -8.67 5.15
N LYS A 365 23.26 -8.04 4.05
CA LYS A 365 21.88 -7.94 3.56
C LYS A 365 21.22 -9.30 3.33
N SER A 366 22.01 -10.32 2.94
CA SER A 366 21.51 -11.69 2.78
C SER A 366 21.16 -12.34 4.13
N ALA A 367 21.92 -12.07 5.18
CA ALA A 367 21.59 -12.54 6.52
C ALA A 367 20.31 -11.86 7.02
N ILE A 368 20.16 -10.55 6.81
CA ILE A 368 18.92 -9.83 7.14
C ILE A 368 17.71 -10.49 6.44
N ALA A 369 17.77 -10.68 5.13
CA ALA A 369 16.63 -11.22 4.37
C ALA A 369 16.32 -12.69 4.73
N GLN A 370 17.35 -13.55 4.80
CA GLN A 370 17.17 -15.00 4.89
C GLN A 370 17.08 -15.53 6.33
N SER A 371 17.72 -14.83 7.30
CA SER A 371 17.84 -15.33 8.67
C SER A 371 17.09 -14.48 9.69
N ILE A 372 17.06 -13.15 9.51
CA ILE A 372 16.38 -12.24 10.44
C ILE A 372 14.90 -12.10 10.06
N LEU A 373 14.61 -11.81 8.78
CA LEU A 373 13.26 -11.66 8.29
C LEU A 373 12.62 -13.03 8.00
N ALA A 374 13.32 -13.86 7.23
CA ALA A 374 12.88 -15.20 6.81
C ALA A 374 11.43 -15.23 6.28
N ASP A 375 11.00 -14.14 5.65
CA ASP A 375 9.63 -13.85 5.23
C ASP A 375 9.47 -13.79 3.71
N GLY A 376 10.45 -14.34 2.97
CA GLY A 376 10.49 -14.28 1.52
C GLY A 376 11.13 -13.01 0.95
N SER A 377 11.48 -12.03 1.80
CA SER A 377 12.25 -10.84 1.41
C SER A 377 13.57 -11.23 0.75
N THR A 378 14.02 -10.42 -0.21
CA THR A 378 15.27 -10.65 -0.94
C THR A 378 16.28 -9.54 -0.68
N ALA A 379 17.54 -9.92 -0.44
CA ALA A 379 18.63 -8.96 -0.29
C ALA A 379 18.77 -8.09 -1.55
N ALA A 380 19.05 -6.80 -1.35
CA ALA A 380 19.13 -5.85 -2.44
C ALA A 380 20.38 -4.96 -2.35
N ASP A 381 21.11 -4.88 -3.47
CA ASP A 381 22.16 -3.88 -3.70
C ASP A 381 21.68 -2.76 -4.65
N TYR A 382 20.39 -2.77 -4.99
CA TYR A 382 19.69 -1.88 -5.91
C TYR A 382 18.55 -1.14 -5.20
N ILE A 383 18.08 -0.01 -5.76
CA ILE A 383 16.98 0.76 -5.17
C ILE A 383 15.64 0.55 -5.87
N ILE A 384 15.65 0.11 -7.13
CA ILE A 384 14.42 -0.18 -7.86
C ILE A 384 14.15 -1.69 -7.77
N PRO A 385 12.99 -2.12 -7.25
CA PRO A 385 12.65 -3.53 -7.01
C PRO A 385 12.75 -4.40 -8.26
N LYS A 386 13.03 -5.70 -8.06
CA LYS A 386 12.84 -6.73 -9.10
C LYS A 386 11.36 -6.84 -9.46
N ASP A 387 11.08 -7.32 -10.65
CA ASP A 387 9.72 -7.54 -11.16
C ASP A 387 8.83 -6.27 -11.15
N PHE A 388 9.49 -5.09 -11.20
CA PHE A 388 8.82 -3.80 -11.14
C PHE A 388 9.01 -3.00 -12.42
N ALA A 389 7.99 -2.18 -12.76
CA ALA A 389 7.95 -1.28 -13.91
C ALA A 389 8.31 -1.99 -15.24
N PRO A 390 7.60 -3.08 -15.63
CA PRO A 390 7.81 -3.70 -16.93
C PRO A 390 7.38 -2.74 -18.04
N ASP A 391 8.09 -2.82 -19.16
CA ASP A 391 7.69 -2.15 -20.40
C ASP A 391 6.54 -2.88 -21.10
N ALA A 392 6.17 -2.40 -22.31
CA ALA A 392 5.12 -3.00 -23.12
C ALA A 392 5.42 -4.45 -23.59
N GLN A 393 6.68 -4.87 -23.53
CA GLN A 393 7.13 -6.22 -23.83
C GLN A 393 7.24 -7.10 -22.58
N GLY A 394 6.94 -6.56 -21.40
CA GLY A 394 7.04 -7.24 -20.12
C GLY A 394 8.45 -7.27 -19.53
N VAL A 395 9.42 -6.58 -20.12
CA VAL A 395 10.81 -6.51 -19.63
C VAL A 395 10.88 -5.49 -18.49
N THR A 396 11.28 -5.93 -17.30
CA THR A 396 11.34 -5.10 -16.11
C THR A 396 12.50 -4.11 -16.15
N PHE A 397 12.41 -3.07 -15.30
CA PHE A 397 13.52 -2.11 -15.16
C PHE A 397 14.82 -2.82 -14.78
N ARG A 398 14.76 -3.78 -13.84
CA ARG A 398 15.97 -4.49 -13.36
C ARG A 398 16.60 -5.35 -14.43
N GLU A 399 15.82 -5.99 -15.30
CA GLU A 399 16.36 -6.75 -16.45
C GLU A 399 17.10 -5.85 -17.44
N LYS A 400 16.66 -4.61 -17.64
CA LYS A 400 17.34 -3.63 -18.50
C LYS A 400 18.59 -3.04 -17.85
N ALA A 401 18.51 -2.72 -16.55
CA ALA A 401 19.61 -2.11 -15.79
C ALA A 401 20.73 -3.11 -15.46
N GLY A 402 20.40 -4.42 -15.41
CA GLY A 402 21.35 -5.48 -15.04
C GLY A 402 21.67 -5.51 -13.53
N ASP A 403 22.70 -6.28 -13.19
CA ASP A 403 23.14 -6.45 -11.80
C ASP A 403 23.82 -5.18 -11.26
N VAL A 404 23.56 -4.90 -9.98
CA VAL A 404 24.17 -3.80 -9.23
C VAL A 404 25.03 -4.40 -8.12
N THR A 405 26.30 -3.98 -8.02
CA THR A 405 27.27 -4.52 -7.07
C THR A 405 28.09 -3.45 -6.35
N TYR A 406 27.68 -2.17 -6.44
CA TYR A 406 28.49 -1.05 -5.91
C TYR A 406 28.70 -1.15 -4.40
N ASN A 407 27.70 -1.57 -3.64
CA ASN A 407 27.68 -1.61 -2.18
C ASN A 407 27.40 -3.01 -1.65
N SER A 408 27.81 -4.04 -2.37
CA SER A 408 27.66 -5.44 -1.96
C SER A 408 28.50 -5.74 -0.71
N TYR A 409 28.00 -6.65 0.11
CA TYR A 409 28.68 -7.09 1.34
C TYR A 409 30.09 -7.58 1.09
N ASP A 410 31.08 -6.90 1.68
CA ASP A 410 32.51 -7.22 1.56
C ASP A 410 33.26 -6.64 2.75
N LEU A 411 33.58 -7.47 3.75
CA LEU A 411 34.24 -7.04 4.98
C LEU A 411 35.66 -6.52 4.76
N THR A 412 36.35 -6.99 3.73
CA THR A 412 37.70 -6.50 3.40
C THR A 412 37.62 -5.05 2.93
N LYS A 413 36.72 -4.77 1.98
CA LYS A 413 36.49 -3.40 1.51
C LYS A 413 35.91 -2.51 2.61
N ALA A 414 34.99 -3.03 3.43
CA ALA A 414 34.42 -2.28 4.54
C ALA A 414 35.50 -1.76 5.50
N ALA A 415 36.45 -2.64 5.87
CA ALA A 415 37.57 -2.26 6.72
C ALA A 415 38.49 -1.24 6.05
N GLU A 416 38.82 -1.41 4.75
CA GLU A 416 39.65 -0.46 3.98
C GLU A 416 38.98 0.92 3.91
N TYR A 417 37.69 0.99 3.56
CA TYR A 417 36.94 2.23 3.51
C TYR A 417 36.85 2.89 4.89
N PHE A 418 36.66 2.13 5.95
CA PHE A 418 36.56 2.69 7.30
C PHE A 418 37.87 3.29 7.78
N GLU A 419 38.99 2.63 7.52
CA GLU A 419 40.33 3.17 7.85
C GLU A 419 40.62 4.45 7.05
N GLN A 420 40.24 4.51 5.76
CA GLN A 420 40.35 5.73 4.97
C GLN A 420 39.47 6.85 5.54
N ALA A 421 38.22 6.53 5.89
CA ALA A 421 37.30 7.51 6.48
C ALA A 421 37.85 8.09 7.79
N LYS A 422 38.40 7.25 8.68
CA LYS A 422 39.03 7.72 9.93
C LYS A 422 40.21 8.68 9.66
N GLN A 423 41.04 8.36 8.68
CA GLN A 423 42.18 9.22 8.30
C GLN A 423 41.70 10.56 7.73
N GLU A 424 40.72 10.55 6.83
CA GLU A 424 40.18 11.75 6.20
C GLU A 424 39.43 12.64 7.19
N LEU A 425 38.71 12.05 8.15
CA LEU A 425 37.99 12.75 9.21
C LEU A 425 38.88 13.17 10.39
N GLY A 426 40.08 12.58 10.51
CA GLY A 426 40.96 12.80 11.66
C GLY A 426 40.39 12.26 12.97
N LYS A 427 39.62 11.15 12.91
CA LYS A 427 38.93 10.53 14.05
C LYS A 427 39.24 9.06 14.14
N ASP A 428 39.58 8.57 15.35
CA ASP A 428 39.74 7.16 15.63
C ASP A 428 38.41 6.48 15.97
N ASN A 429 37.45 7.26 16.50
CA ASN A 429 36.14 6.78 16.89
C ASN A 429 35.06 7.67 16.27
N ILE A 430 34.02 7.04 15.74
CA ILE A 430 32.84 7.69 15.13
C ILE A 430 31.62 7.16 15.86
N GLU A 431 30.70 8.05 16.19
CA GLU A 431 29.45 7.72 16.86
C GLU A 431 28.27 8.18 16.00
N LEU A 432 27.33 7.29 15.72
CA LEU A 432 26.14 7.54 14.92
C LEU A 432 24.87 7.05 15.64
N THR A 433 23.76 7.71 15.39
CA THR A 433 22.44 7.29 15.85
C THR A 433 21.66 6.71 14.67
N LEU A 434 21.18 5.45 14.82
CA LEU A 434 20.27 4.78 13.90
C LEU A 434 18.82 4.99 14.37
N LEU A 435 18.11 5.84 13.65
CA LEU A 435 16.68 6.09 13.86
C LEU A 435 15.86 5.00 13.13
N TYR A 436 14.87 4.40 13.82
CA TYR A 436 13.99 3.42 13.22
C TYR A 436 12.57 3.47 13.82
N SER A 437 11.57 2.92 13.13
CA SER A 437 10.23 2.71 13.67
C SER A 437 10.09 1.31 14.26
N GLU A 438 9.36 1.17 15.39
CA GLU A 438 9.16 -0.12 16.09
C GLU A 438 8.19 -1.08 15.36
N GLU A 439 7.73 -0.74 14.16
CA GLU A 439 6.77 -1.54 13.41
C GLU A 439 7.41 -2.80 12.81
N GLY A 440 6.68 -3.91 12.89
CA GLY A 440 7.09 -5.18 12.29
C GLY A 440 8.46 -5.65 12.81
N SER A 441 9.33 -6.08 11.89
CA SER A 441 10.67 -6.61 12.22
C SER A 441 11.75 -5.52 12.31
N ASN A 442 11.39 -4.23 12.20
CA ASN A 442 12.38 -3.14 12.13
C ASN A 442 13.31 -3.08 13.35
N ALA A 443 12.78 -3.36 14.56
CA ALA A 443 13.60 -3.39 15.77
C ALA A 443 14.68 -4.48 15.71
N THR A 444 14.34 -5.67 15.21
CA THR A 444 15.28 -6.78 15.06
C THR A 444 16.31 -6.47 13.97
N VAL A 445 15.87 -5.90 12.84
CA VAL A 445 16.78 -5.48 11.76
C VAL A 445 17.73 -4.37 12.23
N ALA A 446 17.23 -3.37 12.98
CA ALA A 446 18.07 -2.29 13.51
C ALA A 446 19.11 -2.81 14.52
N ALA A 447 18.75 -3.77 15.38
CA ALA A 447 19.66 -4.41 16.31
C ALA A 447 20.74 -5.23 15.60
N ASP A 448 20.39 -5.92 14.54
CA ASP A 448 21.33 -6.68 13.71
C ASP A 448 22.31 -5.74 12.99
N ILE A 449 21.82 -4.67 12.36
CA ILE A 449 22.65 -3.63 11.74
C ILE A 449 23.63 -3.03 12.77
N GLN A 450 23.16 -2.67 13.97
CA GLN A 450 24.02 -2.17 15.04
C GLN A 450 25.14 -3.19 15.37
N TYR A 451 24.76 -4.45 15.54
CA TYR A 451 25.70 -5.52 15.87
C TYR A 451 26.75 -5.72 14.77
N GLU A 452 26.33 -5.81 13.52
CA GLU A 452 27.24 -5.97 12.38
C GLU A 452 28.19 -4.78 12.22
N LEU A 453 27.67 -3.56 12.27
CA LEU A 453 28.49 -2.36 12.11
C LEU A 453 29.54 -2.22 13.22
N GLN A 454 29.17 -2.44 14.49
CA GLN A 454 30.11 -2.34 15.61
C GLN A 454 31.12 -3.49 15.63
N THR A 455 30.73 -4.67 15.14
CA THR A 455 31.61 -5.83 15.05
C THR A 455 32.62 -5.71 13.91
N ASN A 456 32.14 -5.27 12.75
CA ASN A 456 32.89 -5.26 11.50
C ASN A 456 33.73 -3.98 11.31
N LEU A 457 33.36 -2.87 11.98
CA LEU A 457 34.02 -1.56 11.89
C LEU A 457 34.50 -1.08 13.27
N PRO A 458 35.62 -1.63 13.80
CA PRO A 458 36.14 -1.27 15.13
C PRO A 458 36.43 0.24 15.24
N GLY A 459 35.77 0.92 16.17
CA GLY A 459 35.82 2.36 16.35
C GLY A 459 34.51 3.05 15.91
N LEU A 460 33.56 2.32 15.30
CA LEU A 460 32.21 2.82 15.07
C LEU A 460 31.30 2.40 16.24
N THR A 461 30.57 3.37 16.79
CA THR A 461 29.50 3.17 17.76
C THR A 461 28.17 3.55 17.12
N VAL A 462 27.19 2.69 17.21
CA VAL A 462 25.83 2.94 16.69
C VAL A 462 24.85 2.90 17.84
N ASN A 463 24.16 4.01 18.10
CA ASN A 463 23.11 4.12 19.11
C ASN A 463 21.74 3.91 18.45
N LEU A 464 20.88 3.09 19.03
CA LEU A 464 19.53 2.84 18.52
C LEU A 464 18.54 3.86 19.05
N GLN A 465 17.76 4.47 18.17
CA GLN A 465 16.68 5.38 18.51
C GLN A 465 15.36 4.85 17.95
N ALA A 466 14.58 4.21 18.80
CA ALA A 466 13.26 3.68 18.46
C ALA A 466 12.16 4.76 18.53
N THR A 467 11.19 4.69 17.61
CA THR A 467 10.05 5.62 17.61
C THR A 467 8.87 5.02 16.84
N THR A 468 7.74 5.75 16.74
CA THR A 468 6.64 5.36 15.85
C THR A 468 6.94 5.77 14.40
N SER A 469 6.28 5.15 13.41
CA SER A 469 6.46 5.49 11.99
C SER A 469 6.20 6.98 11.70
N ALA A 470 5.14 7.54 12.28
CA ALA A 470 4.81 8.97 12.12
C ALA A 470 5.88 9.89 12.74
N GLN A 471 6.40 9.51 13.92
CA GLN A 471 7.45 10.28 14.58
C GLN A 471 8.78 10.16 13.84
N ARG A 472 9.14 8.96 13.32
CA ARG A 472 10.32 8.78 12.47
C ARG A 472 10.31 9.75 11.29
N THR A 473 9.20 9.82 10.56
CA THR A 473 9.06 10.76 9.42
C THR A 473 9.21 12.22 9.88
N THR A 474 8.70 12.56 11.06
CA THR A 474 8.84 13.90 11.63
C THR A 474 10.30 14.23 11.99
N GLU A 475 11.01 13.29 12.65
CA GLU A 475 12.42 13.45 13.03
C GLU A 475 13.31 13.53 11.78
N MET A 476 13.06 12.68 10.77
CA MET A 476 13.78 12.74 9.48
C MET A 476 13.58 14.07 8.77
N GLY A 477 12.33 14.56 8.73
CA GLY A 477 12.00 15.86 8.14
C GLY A 477 12.63 17.06 8.88
N ALA A 478 12.88 16.89 10.18
CA ALA A 478 13.59 17.88 11.02
C ALA A 478 15.12 17.76 10.96
N GLY A 479 15.67 16.68 10.38
CA GLY A 479 17.10 16.39 10.34
C GLY A 479 17.67 15.85 11.66
N ASN A 480 16.82 15.34 12.55
CA ASN A 480 17.19 14.85 13.88
C ASN A 480 17.57 13.35 13.82
N PHE A 481 18.53 12.97 12.99
CA PHE A 481 19.07 11.62 12.87
C PHE A 481 20.46 11.69 12.23
N ASP A 482 21.24 10.64 12.38
CA ASP A 482 22.50 10.46 11.62
C ASP A 482 22.25 9.49 10.47
N ILE A 483 21.79 8.27 10.76
CA ILE A 483 21.33 7.28 9.80
C ILE A 483 19.93 6.83 10.17
N ALA A 484 19.12 6.45 9.19
CA ALA A 484 17.74 6.00 9.45
C ALA A 484 17.41 4.74 8.66
N LEU A 485 16.81 3.74 9.32
CA LEU A 485 16.17 2.62 8.66
C LEU A 485 14.83 3.11 8.08
N ASP A 486 14.81 3.24 6.78
CA ASP A 486 13.69 3.80 6.04
C ASP A 486 13.19 2.86 4.94
N ARG A 487 12.06 3.19 4.35
CA ARG A 487 11.45 2.40 3.29
C ARG A 487 10.68 3.28 2.32
N TRP A 488 10.55 2.81 1.09
CA TRP A 488 9.63 3.37 0.12
C TRP A 488 8.84 2.26 -0.56
N PHE A 489 7.55 2.48 -0.72
CA PHE A 489 6.67 1.66 -1.54
C PHE A 489 6.23 2.48 -2.74
N ALA A 490 6.17 1.85 -3.91
CA ALA A 490 5.85 2.54 -5.15
C ALA A 490 4.44 3.16 -5.10
N ASP A 491 4.35 4.47 -5.33
CA ASP A 491 3.07 5.16 -5.46
C ASP A 491 2.43 4.91 -6.84
N TYR A 492 3.25 4.60 -7.84
CA TYR A 492 2.84 4.31 -9.22
C TYR A 492 3.85 3.35 -9.88
N LYS A 493 3.40 2.67 -10.96
CA LYS A 493 4.15 1.58 -11.60
C LYS A 493 5.20 2.11 -12.60
N ASP A 494 6.13 2.92 -12.10
CA ASP A 494 7.27 3.46 -12.86
C ASP A 494 8.49 3.63 -11.95
N ALA A 495 9.68 3.37 -12.48
CA ALA A 495 10.94 3.42 -11.71
C ALA A 495 11.22 4.79 -11.10
N SER A 496 10.70 5.87 -11.68
CA SER A 496 10.88 7.22 -11.16
C SER A 496 10.29 7.43 -9.75
N THR A 497 9.34 6.59 -9.31
CA THR A 497 8.79 6.66 -7.94
C THR A 497 9.86 6.46 -6.86
N PHE A 498 10.93 5.71 -7.17
CA PHE A 498 12.07 5.50 -6.28
C PHE A 498 13.18 6.52 -6.49
N LEU A 499 13.32 7.05 -7.71
CA LEU A 499 14.42 7.94 -8.05
C LEU A 499 14.13 9.40 -7.74
N ASN A 500 12.88 9.85 -7.82
CA ASN A 500 12.52 11.24 -7.49
C ASN A 500 12.74 11.58 -6.01
N LEU A 501 12.86 10.58 -5.13
CA LEU A 501 13.11 10.77 -3.70
C LEU A 501 14.40 11.54 -3.43
N TRP A 502 15.42 11.35 -4.28
CA TRP A 502 16.81 11.77 -4.04
C TRP A 502 17.20 13.04 -4.80
N THR A 503 16.30 13.66 -5.57
CA THR A 503 16.59 14.95 -6.22
C THR A 503 16.81 16.04 -5.17
N SER A 504 17.68 17.01 -5.45
CA SER A 504 17.96 18.11 -4.51
C SER A 504 16.73 18.97 -4.19
N THR A 505 15.72 18.97 -5.07
CA THR A 505 14.45 19.70 -4.89
C THR A 505 13.38 18.89 -4.18
N SER A 506 13.59 17.60 -3.97
CA SER A 506 12.59 16.72 -3.35
C SER A 506 12.38 17.08 -1.87
N THR A 507 11.12 17.25 -1.48
CA THR A 507 10.75 17.53 -0.09
C THR A 507 10.93 16.31 0.83
N ILE A 508 11.01 15.13 0.25
CA ILE A 508 11.22 13.84 0.92
C ILE A 508 12.66 13.33 0.83
N ASN A 509 13.57 14.09 0.24
CA ASN A 509 15.01 13.89 0.39
C ASN A 509 15.43 14.30 1.80
N TYR A 510 15.09 13.46 2.77
CA TYR A 510 15.37 13.71 4.19
C TYR A 510 16.86 13.77 4.50
N GLY A 511 17.66 12.98 3.77
CA GLY A 511 19.11 12.94 3.90
C GLY A 511 19.82 14.22 3.42
N LYS A 512 19.15 15.04 2.61
CA LYS A 512 19.72 16.26 2.02
C LYS A 512 20.95 16.00 1.16
N TRP A 513 20.97 14.85 0.47
CA TRP A 513 21.97 14.60 -0.55
C TRP A 513 21.72 15.50 -1.77
N GLU A 514 22.76 16.06 -2.34
CA GLU A 514 22.70 16.92 -3.52
C GLU A 514 23.76 16.46 -4.55
N ASN A 515 23.32 16.27 -5.78
CA ASN A 515 24.20 15.88 -6.88
C ASN A 515 23.67 16.46 -8.20
N ALA A 516 24.43 17.35 -8.81
CA ALA A 516 24.02 18.05 -10.03
C ALA A 516 23.85 17.11 -11.23
N GLU A 517 24.67 16.06 -11.34
CA GLU A 517 24.52 15.06 -12.41
C GLU A 517 23.22 14.28 -12.26
N TYR A 518 22.86 13.91 -11.02
CA TYR A 518 21.60 13.24 -10.72
C TYR A 518 20.39 14.11 -11.07
N ASP A 519 20.42 15.39 -10.68
CA ASP A 519 19.34 16.33 -10.98
C ASP A 519 19.21 16.60 -12.50
N ASP A 520 20.33 16.70 -13.21
CA ASP A 520 20.33 16.82 -14.67
C ASP A 520 19.75 15.56 -15.35
N LEU A 521 20.07 14.37 -14.86
CA LEU A 521 19.48 13.12 -15.35
C LEU A 521 17.99 13.07 -15.07
N TYR A 522 17.55 13.48 -13.87
CA TYR A 522 16.12 13.54 -13.54
C TYR A 522 15.35 14.46 -14.49
N THR A 523 15.89 15.66 -14.81
CA THR A 523 15.23 16.56 -15.77
C THR A 523 15.04 15.94 -17.15
N LYS A 524 15.89 14.99 -17.55
CA LYS A 524 15.73 14.25 -18.81
C LYS A 524 14.60 13.23 -18.74
N THR A 525 14.29 12.70 -17.55
CA THR A 525 13.21 11.70 -17.39
C THR A 525 11.81 12.31 -17.44
N VAL A 526 11.65 13.57 -17.06
CA VAL A 526 10.37 14.30 -17.00
C VAL A 526 10.21 15.37 -18.08
N GLY A 527 11.30 15.77 -18.73
CA GLY A 527 11.33 16.83 -19.75
C GLY A 527 11.41 16.28 -21.17
N ALA A 528 12.58 16.48 -21.82
CA ALA A 528 12.77 16.16 -23.24
C ALA A 528 12.55 14.70 -23.62
N ASN A 529 12.84 13.77 -22.71
CA ASN A 529 12.72 12.32 -22.93
C ASN A 529 11.46 11.73 -22.30
N ALA A 530 10.54 12.54 -21.76
CA ALA A 530 9.37 12.02 -21.05
C ALA A 530 8.58 10.97 -21.86
N MET A 531 8.45 11.17 -23.16
CA MET A 531 7.73 10.27 -24.08
C MET A 531 8.67 9.33 -24.88
N ASP A 532 9.99 9.50 -24.77
CA ASP A 532 10.98 8.56 -25.33
C ASP A 532 11.34 7.51 -24.27
N GLN A 533 10.65 6.37 -24.33
CA GLN A 533 10.77 5.29 -23.36
C GLN A 533 12.21 4.78 -23.21
N GLU A 534 12.96 4.65 -24.29
CA GLU A 534 14.34 4.12 -24.27
C GLU A 534 15.30 5.13 -23.63
N ALA A 535 15.29 6.37 -24.12
CA ALA A 535 16.14 7.44 -23.57
C ALA A 535 15.81 7.73 -22.10
N ARG A 536 14.53 7.71 -21.74
CA ARG A 536 14.07 7.87 -20.36
C ARG A 536 14.54 6.73 -19.46
N THR A 537 14.39 5.49 -19.91
CA THR A 537 14.85 4.30 -19.15
C THR A 537 16.36 4.37 -18.92
N GLN A 538 17.14 4.73 -19.95
CA GLN A 538 18.58 4.87 -19.81
C GLN A 538 18.96 5.97 -18.81
N ALA A 539 18.28 7.11 -18.84
CA ALA A 539 18.50 8.18 -17.86
C ALA A 539 18.23 7.73 -16.42
N MET A 540 17.16 6.93 -16.20
CA MET A 540 16.85 6.35 -14.90
C MET A 540 17.90 5.31 -14.45
N ILE A 541 18.44 4.51 -15.36
CA ILE A 541 19.53 3.58 -15.07
C ILE A 541 20.79 4.36 -14.64
N ASP A 542 21.11 5.42 -15.33
CA ASP A 542 22.25 6.28 -15.00
C ASP A 542 22.04 6.99 -13.66
N MET A 543 20.80 7.41 -13.32
CA MET A 543 20.44 7.95 -12.01
C MET A 543 20.71 6.93 -10.89
N GLU A 544 20.22 5.71 -11.02
CA GLU A 544 20.46 4.67 -10.01
C GLU A 544 21.96 4.42 -9.82
N LYS A 545 22.72 4.40 -10.90
CA LYS A 545 24.17 4.25 -10.86
C LYS A 545 24.83 5.38 -10.08
N VAL A 546 24.53 6.64 -10.38
CA VAL A 546 25.09 7.81 -9.67
C VAL A 546 24.76 7.75 -8.17
N LEU A 547 23.53 7.43 -7.82
CA LEU A 547 23.05 7.32 -6.44
C LEU A 547 23.84 6.27 -5.64
N LEU A 548 24.02 5.09 -6.23
CA LEU A 548 24.64 3.95 -5.55
C LEU A 548 26.18 4.00 -5.59
N GLU A 549 26.79 4.51 -6.65
CA GLU A 549 28.24 4.73 -6.70
C GLU A 549 28.71 5.76 -5.67
N ASP A 550 27.90 6.78 -5.36
CA ASP A 550 28.20 7.73 -4.29
C ASP A 550 27.84 7.21 -2.90
N ALA A 551 27.25 6.01 -2.80
CA ALA A 551 26.68 5.51 -1.55
C ALA A 551 25.77 6.55 -0.86
N ALA A 552 24.94 7.24 -1.66
CA ALA A 552 24.00 8.22 -1.14
C ALA A 552 22.90 7.57 -0.29
N VAL A 553 22.63 6.30 -0.56
CA VAL A 553 21.71 5.43 0.17
C VAL A 553 22.32 4.03 0.26
N CYS A 554 21.98 3.27 1.30
CA CYS A 554 22.36 1.86 1.41
C CYS A 554 21.10 0.99 1.29
N PRO A 555 20.80 0.40 0.11
CA PRO A 555 19.75 -0.58 -0.03
C PRO A 555 19.99 -1.79 0.89
N LEU A 556 18.93 -2.36 1.42
CA LEU A 556 19.01 -3.52 2.32
C LEU A 556 18.28 -4.73 1.74
N TYR A 557 16.98 -4.59 1.52
CA TYR A 557 16.16 -5.67 1.00
C TYR A 557 14.87 -5.17 0.32
N GLN A 558 14.39 -5.97 -0.61
CA GLN A 558 13.05 -5.89 -1.18
C GLN A 558 12.13 -6.77 -0.33
N PRO A 559 11.07 -6.24 0.28
CA PRO A 559 10.14 -7.05 1.04
C PRO A 559 9.31 -7.94 0.12
N ALA A 560 8.78 -9.03 0.66
CA ALA A 560 7.88 -9.92 -0.03
C ALA A 560 6.60 -10.16 0.77
N SER A 561 5.54 -10.56 0.07
CA SER A 561 4.35 -11.16 0.64
C SER A 561 4.33 -12.63 0.29
N VAL A 562 4.14 -13.49 1.27
CA VAL A 562 4.11 -14.94 1.09
C VAL A 562 2.70 -15.46 1.36
N TYR A 563 2.21 -16.27 0.45
CA TYR A 563 0.86 -16.83 0.47
C TYR A 563 0.91 -18.35 0.40
N LEU A 564 -0.08 -19.00 1.00
CA LEU A 564 -0.52 -20.34 0.59
C LEU A 564 -1.74 -20.17 -0.33
N LEU A 565 -1.64 -20.72 -1.52
CA LEU A 565 -2.67 -20.68 -2.55
C LEU A 565 -3.14 -22.09 -2.86
N ASN A 566 -4.44 -22.34 -2.83
CA ASN A 566 -5.03 -23.65 -3.18
C ASN A 566 -4.57 -24.05 -4.59
N THR A 567 -3.88 -25.19 -4.68
CA THR A 567 -3.27 -25.68 -5.92
C THR A 567 -4.27 -26.16 -6.96
N ASP A 568 -5.56 -26.26 -6.64
CA ASP A 568 -6.63 -26.59 -7.59
C ASP A 568 -7.02 -25.42 -8.48
N TYR A 569 -6.53 -24.21 -8.15
CA TYR A 569 -6.83 -22.99 -8.91
C TYR A 569 -5.56 -22.36 -9.50
N ASN A 570 -5.75 -21.65 -10.61
CA ASN A 570 -4.78 -20.70 -11.13
C ASN A 570 -5.21 -19.30 -10.68
N PHE A 571 -4.47 -18.70 -9.75
CA PHE A 571 -4.71 -17.34 -9.29
C PHE A 571 -3.90 -16.36 -10.13
N ARG A 572 -4.53 -15.25 -10.54
CA ARG A 572 -3.81 -14.14 -11.15
C ARG A 572 -3.37 -13.16 -10.06
N LEU A 573 -2.07 -13.07 -9.86
CA LEU A 573 -1.46 -12.22 -8.83
C LEU A 573 -0.83 -10.98 -9.46
N LEU A 574 -1.10 -9.83 -8.89
CA LEU A 574 -0.38 -8.59 -9.18
C LEU A 574 0.72 -8.35 -8.14
N SER A 575 1.68 -7.48 -8.47
CA SER A 575 2.69 -7.02 -7.53
C SER A 575 2.02 -6.49 -6.25
N GLY A 576 2.58 -6.87 -5.09
CA GLY A 576 1.98 -6.56 -3.79
C GLY A 576 0.93 -7.55 -3.30
N GLY A 577 0.71 -8.66 -4.03
CA GLY A 577 -0.16 -9.76 -3.59
C GLY A 577 -1.65 -9.55 -3.82
N LEU A 578 -2.03 -8.54 -4.60
CA LEU A 578 -3.42 -8.39 -5.02
C LEU A 578 -3.82 -9.53 -5.96
N ILE A 579 -4.87 -10.25 -5.61
CA ILE A 579 -5.47 -11.28 -6.46
C ILE A 579 -6.54 -10.63 -7.34
N GLN A 580 -6.36 -10.71 -8.66
CA GLN A 580 -7.40 -10.37 -9.63
C GLN A 580 -8.34 -11.58 -9.76
N ASN A 581 -9.33 -11.66 -8.86
CA ASN A 581 -10.21 -12.82 -8.74
C ASN A 581 -11.01 -13.10 -10.02
N GLN A 582 -11.28 -12.08 -10.84
CA GLN A 582 -11.99 -12.23 -12.11
C GLN A 582 -11.31 -13.20 -13.10
N TYR A 583 -10.00 -13.40 -12.97
CA TYR A 583 -9.22 -14.31 -13.83
C TYR A 583 -8.84 -15.62 -13.14
N THR A 584 -9.42 -15.92 -11.97
CA THR A 584 -9.17 -17.19 -11.29
C THR A 584 -9.87 -18.33 -12.02
N THR A 585 -9.12 -19.38 -12.40
CA THR A 585 -9.63 -20.55 -13.10
C THR A 585 -9.31 -21.84 -12.34
N ARG A 586 -10.10 -22.89 -12.54
CA ARG A 586 -9.71 -24.25 -12.10
C ARG A 586 -8.61 -24.80 -12.99
N LYS A 587 -7.71 -25.61 -12.41
CA LYS A 587 -6.70 -26.37 -13.16
C LYS A 587 -7.28 -27.59 -13.83
#